data_7ba181c2170770c903efde26d5f6ccda
#
_entry.id   7ba181c2170770c903efde26d5f6ccda
#
_cell.length_a   1.000
_cell.length_b   1.000
_cell.length_c   1.000
_cell.angle_alpha   90.00
_cell.angle_beta   90.00
_cell.angle_gamma   90.00
#
_symmetry.space_group_name_H-M   'P 1'
#
loop_
_entity.id
_entity.type
_entity.pdbx_description
1 polymer ?
#
loop_
_entity_poly.entity_id
_entity_poly.type
_entity_poly.pdbx_seq_one_letter_code
_entity_poly.pdbx_strand_id
1 'polypeptide(L)' 'PVSPIQIPASKTYVVQPGDTLWDISRKFEGLTIEKIKSLNNLTGNNIKPGQTLVIAL' A
#
# COMPACT_ATOMS: atom_id res chain seq x y z
N PRO A 1 -22.85 -7.40 8.44
CA PRO A 1 -21.73 -6.99 8.89
C PRO A 1 -20.79 -6.47 7.94
N VAL A 2 -20.88 -6.76 6.78
CA VAL A 2 -20.05 -6.19 5.89
C VAL A 2 -20.18 -4.76 5.89
N SER A 3 -19.20 -4.06 5.69
CA SER A 3 -19.24 -2.67 5.59
C SER A 3 -19.74 -2.25 4.27
N PRO A 4 -20.87 -1.75 4.18
CA PRO A 4 -21.41 -1.42 2.89
C PRO A 4 -20.75 -0.27 2.22
N ILE A 5 -20.11 0.58 2.95
CA ILE A 5 -19.45 1.66 2.30
C ILE A 5 -18.09 1.31 1.90
N GLN A 6 -17.72 0.07 1.95
CA GLN A 6 -16.43 -0.30 1.54
C GLN A 6 -16.23 -0.01 0.08
N ILE A 7 -15.13 0.56 -0.27
CA ILE A 7 -14.79 0.86 -1.64
C ILE A 7 -14.24 -0.38 -2.28
N PRO A 8 -14.92 -0.94 -3.24
CA PRO A 8 -14.55 -2.25 -3.76
C PRO A 8 -13.18 -2.32 -4.38
N ALA A 9 -12.74 -1.26 -4.96
CA ALA A 9 -11.45 -1.29 -5.62
C ALA A 9 -10.29 -0.99 -4.69
N SER A 10 -10.60 -0.68 -3.45
CA SER A 10 -9.57 -0.27 -2.54
C SER A 10 -8.88 -1.48 -1.95
N LYS A 11 -7.57 -1.51 -1.96
CA LYS A 11 -6.79 -2.56 -1.36
C LYS A 11 -5.73 -1.98 -0.48
N THR A 12 -5.46 -2.66 0.61
CA THR A 12 -4.43 -2.22 1.53
C THR A 12 -3.46 -3.35 1.80
N TYR A 13 -2.28 -2.98 2.26
CA TYR A 13 -1.25 -3.94 2.61
C TYR A 13 -0.61 -3.48 3.91
N VAL A 14 -0.43 -4.40 4.83
CA VAL A 14 0.23 -4.08 6.10
C VAL A 14 1.72 -4.37 5.94
N VAL A 15 2.53 -3.36 6.19
CA VAL A 15 3.97 -3.48 6.03
C VAL A 15 4.53 -4.48 7.03
N GLN A 16 5.35 -5.39 6.54
CA GLN A 16 6.00 -6.40 7.36
C GLN A 16 7.42 -5.96 7.68
N PRO A 17 8.01 -6.48 8.77
CA PRO A 17 9.39 -6.13 9.07
C PRO A 17 10.30 -6.48 7.91
N GLY A 18 11.13 -5.54 7.54
CA GLY A 18 12.04 -5.75 6.42
C GLY A 18 11.49 -5.37 5.07
N ASP A 19 10.21 -5.04 4.98
CA ASP A 19 9.63 -4.66 3.71
C ASP A 19 10.09 -3.27 3.30
N THR A 20 10.25 -3.08 1.99
CA THR A 20 10.52 -1.76 1.44
C THR A 20 9.45 -1.49 0.40
N LEU A 21 9.35 -0.24 -0.04
CA LEU A 21 8.39 0.08 -1.08
C LEU A 21 8.67 -0.69 -2.35
N TRP A 22 9.95 -0.91 -2.63
CA TRP A 22 10.32 -1.67 -3.81
C TRP A 22 9.82 -3.11 -3.70
N ASP A 23 10.00 -3.72 -2.53
CA ASP A 23 9.51 -5.09 -2.31
C ASP A 23 8.00 -5.16 -2.46
N ILE A 24 7.31 -4.19 -1.87
CA ILE A 24 5.86 -4.18 -1.92
C ILE A 24 5.38 -4.01 -3.35
N SER A 25 6.05 -3.14 -4.10
CA SER A 25 5.65 -2.91 -5.48
C SER A 25 5.78 -4.17 -6.32
N ARG A 26 6.70 -5.04 -5.96
CA ARG A 26 6.88 -6.27 -6.73
C ARG A 26 5.92 -7.37 -6.31
N LYS A 27 5.28 -7.22 -5.17
CA LYS A 27 4.32 -8.22 -4.73
C LYS A 27 3.02 -8.15 -5.51
N PHE A 28 2.75 -7.01 -6.11
CA PHE A 28 1.48 -6.80 -6.80
C PHE A 28 1.75 -6.38 -8.23
N GLU A 29 1.04 -6.99 -9.14
CA GLU A 29 1.23 -6.71 -10.55
C GLU A 29 0.72 -5.33 -10.89
N GLY A 30 1.49 -4.57 -11.63
CA GLY A 30 1.08 -3.23 -12.04
C GLY A 30 1.28 -2.15 -10.98
N LEU A 31 1.80 -2.51 -9.83
CA LEU A 31 2.03 -1.54 -8.78
C LEU A 31 3.45 -1.01 -8.87
N THR A 32 3.62 0.29 -8.68
CA THR A 32 4.93 0.92 -8.69
C THR A 32 5.14 1.66 -7.39
N ILE A 33 6.40 1.97 -7.11
CA ILE A 33 6.74 2.71 -5.91
C ILE A 33 6.05 4.07 -5.94
N GLU A 34 6.07 4.72 -7.09
CA GLU A 34 5.44 6.02 -7.19
C GLU A 34 3.95 5.95 -6.94
N LYS A 35 3.33 4.89 -7.40
CA LYS A 35 1.91 4.73 -7.17
C LYS A 35 1.61 4.56 -5.68
N ILE A 36 2.42 3.77 -4.99
CA ILE A 36 2.24 3.60 -3.57
C ILE A 36 2.39 4.93 -2.84
N LYS A 37 3.42 5.68 -3.20
CA LYS A 37 3.65 6.96 -2.56
C LYS A 37 2.52 7.93 -2.82
N SER A 38 2.03 7.93 -4.03
CA SER A 38 0.95 8.84 -4.40
C SER A 38 -0.34 8.48 -3.67
N LEU A 39 -0.65 7.21 -3.58
CA LEU A 39 -1.88 6.79 -2.93
C LEU A 39 -1.86 7.05 -1.42
N ASN A 40 -0.68 7.13 -0.85
CA ASN A 40 -0.54 7.28 0.60
C ASN A 40 0.07 8.61 1.01
N ASN A 41 0.25 9.52 0.07
CA ASN A 41 0.83 10.83 0.34
C ASN A 41 2.19 10.73 1.00
N LEU A 42 2.99 9.79 0.55
CA LEU A 42 4.33 9.62 1.08
C LEU A 42 5.29 10.51 0.34
N THR A 43 6.18 11.16 1.07
CA THR A 43 7.17 12.02 0.45
C THR A 43 8.52 11.35 0.32
N GLY A 44 8.69 10.19 0.95
CA GLY A 44 9.94 9.47 0.86
C GLY A 44 9.66 7.99 0.81
N ASN A 45 10.70 7.19 0.92
CA ASN A 45 10.58 5.75 0.87
C ASN A 45 10.50 5.11 2.25
N ASN A 46 10.33 5.93 3.29
CA ASN A 46 10.35 5.41 4.64
C ASN A 46 9.00 4.86 5.01
N ILE A 47 8.96 3.59 5.35
CA ILE A 47 7.76 2.94 5.85
C ILE A 47 8.15 2.15 7.07
N LYS A 48 7.16 1.82 7.89
CA LYS A 48 7.41 1.12 9.13
C LYS A 48 6.61 -0.15 9.20
N PRO A 49 7.13 -1.17 9.86
CA PRO A 49 6.37 -2.41 10.06
C PRO A 49 5.06 -2.11 10.78
N GLY A 50 4.01 -2.72 10.36
CA GLY A 50 2.70 -2.49 10.93
C GLY A 50 1.93 -1.36 10.31
N GLN A 51 2.58 -0.57 9.45
CA GLN A 51 1.90 0.52 8.77
C GLN A 51 1.00 -0.03 7.68
N THR A 52 -0.19 0.54 7.55
CA THR A 52 -1.10 0.12 6.50
C THR A 52 -0.94 1.05 5.31
N LEU A 53 -0.72 0.47 4.15
CA LEU A 53 -0.57 1.23 2.92
C LEU A 53 -1.72 0.92 1.98
N VAL A 54 -2.21 1.95 1.33
CA VAL A 54 -3.21 1.77 0.27
C VAL A 54 -2.44 1.43 -1.00
N ILE A 55 -2.76 0.31 -1.62
CA ILE A 55 -2.03 -0.10 -2.81
C ILE A 55 -2.88 -0.06 -4.06
N ALA A 56 -4.18 0.14 -3.91
CA ALA A 56 -5.05 0.32 -5.06
C ALA A 56 -6.31 1.03 -4.60
N LEU A 57 -6.92 1.74 -5.50
CA LEU A 57 -8.20 2.41 -5.22
C LEU A 57 -9.27 1.88 -6.15
#